data_092dede1689b1bb2d227f3e8160644e3
#
_entry.id   092dede1689b1bb2d227f3e8160644e3
#
_cell.length_a   1.000
_cell.length_b   1.000
_cell.length_c   1.000
_cell.angle_alpha   90.00
_cell.angle_beta   90.00
_cell.angle_gamma   90.00
#
_symmetry.space_group_name_H-M   'P 1'
#
loop_
_entity.id
_entity.type
_entity.pdbx_description
1 polymer ?
#
loop_
_entity_poly.entity_id
_entity_poly.type
_entity_poly.pdbx_seq_one_letter_code
_entity_poly.pdbx_strand_id
1 'polypeptide(L)'
;DQFGTKQPTVTAEPSRERISVEIAGVDNPARVRKLLQATANLEFWETYKATELGKSINDANTALKNYLDTQKDSNKDSATIAKAQSILTGNSDSASTVNPLTGKKDTKKDTSQAGKFEEFKNENPFFAVLQPAVDENNQYQPSPIIGYVSALDTAKFTEYINLSEVSNVFPKDVALLYSAKYLGDKKKFFKVYVIKKNKNSG
;
A
#
# COMPACT_ATOMS: atom_id res chain seq x y z
N ASP A 1 24.60 -8.19 5.18
CA ASP A 1 24.65 -9.29 6.18
C ASP A 1 23.25 -9.82 6.49
N GLN A 2 22.72 -10.68 5.61
CA GLN A 2 21.44 -11.36 5.85
C GLN A 2 21.53 -12.48 6.91
N PHE A 3 22.76 -12.85 7.30
CA PHE A 3 23.00 -13.97 8.19
C PHE A 3 23.55 -13.58 9.56
N GLY A 4 23.77 -12.28 9.82
CA GLY A 4 24.31 -11.79 11.10
C GLY A 4 25.72 -12.27 11.44
N THR A 5 26.43 -12.88 10.48
CA THR A 5 27.71 -13.56 10.67
C THR A 5 28.86 -12.76 10.08
N LYS A 6 30.08 -13.13 10.48
CA LYS A 6 31.31 -12.55 9.92
C LYS A 6 31.36 -12.77 8.40
N GLN A 7 32.12 -11.92 7.73
CA GLN A 7 32.26 -11.89 6.27
C GLN A 7 32.53 -13.30 5.69
N PRO A 8 31.74 -13.79 4.72
CA PRO A 8 31.96 -15.10 4.13
C PRO A 8 33.20 -15.09 3.27
N THR A 9 33.94 -16.20 3.29
CA THR A 9 35.07 -16.46 2.37
C THR A 9 34.54 -17.20 1.15
N VAL A 10 34.75 -16.63 -0.05
CA VAL A 10 34.34 -17.24 -1.32
C VAL A 10 35.57 -17.53 -2.14
N THR A 11 35.82 -18.82 -2.42
CA THR A 11 36.97 -19.29 -3.19
C THR A 11 36.48 -20.01 -4.44
N ALA A 12 36.93 -19.56 -5.61
CA ALA A 12 36.69 -20.28 -6.86
C ALA A 12 37.74 -21.39 -7.06
N GLU A 13 37.30 -22.60 -7.39
CA GLU A 13 38.15 -23.74 -7.75
C GLU A 13 37.92 -24.10 -9.23
N PRO A 14 38.59 -23.40 -10.17
CA PRO A 14 38.32 -23.58 -11.61
C PRO A 14 38.61 -24.99 -12.10
N SER A 15 39.59 -25.66 -11.49
CA SER A 15 39.96 -27.05 -11.82
C SER A 15 38.87 -28.08 -11.50
N ARG A 16 37.91 -27.73 -10.65
CA ARG A 16 36.80 -28.58 -10.21
C ARG A 16 35.45 -28.00 -10.58
N GLU A 17 35.43 -26.91 -11.36
CA GLU A 17 34.21 -26.18 -11.79
C GLU A 17 33.25 -25.86 -10.64
N ARG A 18 33.82 -25.50 -9.49
CA ARG A 18 33.03 -25.22 -8.29
C ARG A 18 33.47 -23.95 -7.58
N ILE A 19 32.55 -23.40 -6.80
CA ILE A 19 32.79 -22.28 -5.87
C ILE A 19 32.61 -22.84 -4.44
N SER A 20 33.65 -22.69 -3.62
CA SER A 20 33.59 -23.00 -2.18
C SER A 20 33.18 -21.73 -1.41
N VAL A 21 32.19 -21.85 -0.55
CA VAL A 21 31.69 -20.75 0.28
C VAL A 21 31.76 -21.18 1.75
N GLU A 22 32.61 -20.50 2.51
CA GLU A 22 32.77 -20.74 3.94
C GLU A 22 32.09 -19.58 4.72
N ILE A 23 31.15 -19.95 5.59
CA ILE A 23 30.41 -19.00 6.40
C ILE A 23 30.50 -19.41 7.86
N ALA A 24 31.22 -18.60 8.66
CA ALA A 24 31.39 -18.87 10.08
C ALA A 24 30.20 -18.38 10.91
N GLY A 25 29.83 -19.15 11.96
CA GLY A 25 28.77 -18.73 12.91
C GLY A 25 27.35 -18.84 12.37
N VAL A 26 27.09 -19.88 11.59
CA VAL A 26 25.75 -20.16 11.03
C VAL A 26 24.94 -20.98 12.02
N ASP A 27 23.83 -20.42 12.51
CA ASP A 27 22.91 -21.13 13.43
C ASP A 27 22.07 -22.21 12.72
N ASN A 28 21.78 -22.01 11.41
CA ASN A 28 20.98 -22.96 10.64
C ASN A 28 21.61 -23.24 9.26
N PRO A 29 22.49 -24.25 9.15
CA PRO A 29 23.16 -24.60 7.91
C PRO A 29 22.21 -25.01 6.76
N ALA A 30 21.09 -25.66 7.10
CA ALA A 30 20.09 -26.07 6.09
C ALA A 30 19.44 -24.90 5.39
N ARG A 31 19.10 -23.84 6.14
CA ARG A 31 18.54 -22.59 5.60
C ARG A 31 19.54 -21.88 4.68
N VAL A 32 20.80 -21.80 5.10
CA VAL A 32 21.86 -21.18 4.31
C VAL A 32 22.11 -21.95 3.02
N ARG A 33 22.18 -23.30 3.09
CA ARG A 33 22.32 -24.15 1.90
C ARG A 33 21.17 -23.93 0.92
N LYS A 34 19.92 -23.93 1.40
CA LYS A 34 18.74 -23.67 0.56
C LYS A 34 18.81 -22.30 -0.12
N LEU A 35 19.29 -21.28 0.59
CA LEU A 35 19.42 -19.93 0.04
C LEU A 35 20.55 -19.84 -1.00
N LEU A 36 21.69 -20.49 -0.76
CA LEU A 36 22.81 -20.52 -1.71
C LEU A 36 22.51 -21.36 -2.96
N GLN A 37 21.64 -22.36 -2.83
CA GLN A 37 21.18 -23.18 -3.94
C GLN A 37 20.01 -22.57 -4.70
N ALA A 38 19.36 -21.56 -4.14
CA ALA A 38 18.30 -20.85 -4.83
C ALA A 38 18.90 -20.02 -5.98
N THR A 39 18.45 -20.29 -7.19
CA THR A 39 18.78 -19.45 -8.34
C THR A 39 18.10 -18.10 -8.18
N ALA A 40 18.88 -17.04 -8.01
CA ALA A 40 18.36 -15.68 -8.04
C ALA A 40 18.33 -15.20 -9.50
N ASN A 41 17.16 -14.84 -10.00
CA ASN A 41 17.04 -14.10 -11.25
C ASN A 41 17.38 -12.63 -10.97
N LEU A 42 18.39 -12.11 -11.65
CA LEU A 42 18.70 -10.69 -11.63
C LEU A 42 17.91 -10.02 -12.76
N GLU A 43 17.01 -9.14 -12.40
CA GLU A 43 16.18 -8.40 -13.34
C GLU A 43 16.50 -6.90 -13.26
N PHE A 44 16.61 -6.27 -14.42
CA PHE A 44 16.78 -4.83 -14.55
C PHE A 44 15.48 -4.22 -15.11
N TRP A 45 14.94 -3.27 -14.37
CA TRP A 45 13.68 -2.62 -14.71
C TRP A 45 13.90 -1.15 -15.01
N GLU A 46 13.33 -0.65 -16.11
CA GLU A 46 13.18 0.78 -16.27
C GLU A 46 12.21 1.32 -15.24
N THR A 47 12.49 2.51 -14.73
CA THR A 47 11.64 3.15 -13.72
C THR A 47 11.02 4.43 -14.28
N TYR A 48 9.82 4.74 -13.79
CA TYR A 48 9.28 6.09 -13.90
C TYR A 48 9.91 6.97 -12.81
N LYS A 49 9.97 8.26 -13.07
CA LYS A 49 10.25 9.26 -12.03
C LYS A 49 8.94 9.64 -11.35
N ALA A 50 8.96 9.85 -10.03
CA ALA A 50 7.78 10.27 -9.30
C ALA A 50 7.22 11.62 -9.82
N THR A 51 8.10 12.49 -10.35
CA THR A 51 7.70 13.74 -11.01
C THR A 51 6.80 13.52 -12.24
N GLU A 52 7.00 12.43 -12.98
CA GLU A 52 6.20 12.10 -14.16
C GLU A 52 4.81 11.59 -13.78
N LEU A 53 4.67 11.01 -12.59
CA LEU A 53 3.44 10.40 -12.10
C LEU A 53 2.70 11.24 -11.05
N GLY A 54 3.21 12.42 -10.70
CA GLY A 54 2.59 13.28 -9.68
C GLY A 54 1.11 13.55 -9.93
N LYS A 55 0.75 13.81 -11.20
CA LYS A 55 -0.65 13.97 -11.58
C LYS A 55 -1.45 12.69 -11.37
N SER A 56 -0.95 11.54 -11.85
CA SER A 56 -1.63 10.25 -11.70
C SER A 56 -1.82 9.86 -10.23
N ILE A 57 -0.88 10.20 -9.35
CA ILE A 57 -0.99 9.93 -7.91
C ILE A 57 -2.11 10.79 -7.28
N ASN A 58 -2.24 12.05 -7.67
CA ASN A 58 -3.31 12.92 -7.22
C ASN A 58 -4.68 12.47 -7.78
N ASP A 59 -4.72 12.11 -9.06
CA ASP A 59 -5.92 11.58 -9.70
C ASP A 59 -6.36 10.26 -9.06
N ALA A 60 -5.42 9.41 -8.62
CA ALA A 60 -5.69 8.17 -7.88
C ALA A 60 -6.36 8.43 -6.53
N ASN A 61 -5.93 9.49 -5.81
CA ASN A 61 -6.58 9.88 -4.57
C ASN A 61 -8.04 10.31 -4.81
N THR A 62 -8.27 11.11 -5.86
CA THR A 62 -9.61 11.57 -6.23
C THR A 62 -10.51 10.42 -6.68
N ALA A 63 -10.01 9.52 -7.52
CA ALA A 63 -10.72 8.35 -8.00
C ALA A 63 -11.12 7.42 -6.85
N LEU A 64 -10.19 7.17 -5.93
CA LEU A 64 -10.45 6.34 -4.75
C LEU A 64 -11.48 6.98 -3.82
N LYS A 65 -11.40 8.29 -3.59
CA LYS A 65 -12.40 9.01 -2.80
C LYS A 65 -13.80 8.86 -3.40
N ASN A 66 -13.95 9.12 -4.69
CA ASN A 66 -15.24 8.99 -5.39
C ASN A 66 -15.79 7.56 -5.30
N TYR A 67 -14.93 6.55 -5.48
CA TYR A 67 -15.31 5.15 -5.33
C TYR A 67 -15.84 4.84 -3.93
N LEU A 68 -15.11 5.24 -2.88
CA LEU A 68 -15.50 5.01 -1.49
C LEU A 68 -16.77 5.75 -1.10
N ASP A 69 -16.98 6.97 -1.60
CA ASP A 69 -18.20 7.74 -1.34
C ASP A 69 -19.42 7.09 -2.01
N THR A 70 -19.29 6.61 -3.25
CA THR A 70 -20.34 5.84 -3.93
C THR A 70 -20.71 4.57 -3.15
N GLN A 71 -19.73 3.87 -2.61
CA GLN A 71 -19.97 2.67 -1.79
C GLN A 71 -20.71 3.00 -0.48
N LYS A 72 -20.40 4.13 0.15
CA LYS A 72 -21.09 4.58 1.37
C LYS A 72 -22.55 4.91 1.09
N ASP A 73 -22.84 5.53 -0.05
CA ASP A 73 -24.21 5.90 -0.42
C ASP A 73 -25.03 4.66 -0.80
N SER A 74 -24.47 3.71 -1.54
CA SER A 74 -25.12 2.43 -1.85
C SER A 74 -25.43 1.61 -0.59
N ASN A 75 -24.58 1.64 0.42
CA ASN A 75 -24.82 0.98 1.70
C ASN A 75 -25.89 1.70 2.55
N LYS A 76 -26.03 3.02 2.41
CA LYS A 76 -27.12 3.76 3.08
C LYS A 76 -28.48 3.42 2.48
N ASP A 77 -28.58 3.29 1.17
CA ASP A 77 -29.81 2.92 0.49
C ASP A 77 -30.24 1.50 0.85
N SER A 78 -29.30 0.55 0.90
CA SER A 78 -29.56 -0.83 1.36
C SER A 78 -30.00 -0.90 2.84
N ALA A 79 -29.38 -0.10 3.71
CA ALA A 79 -29.78 -0.03 5.13
C ALA A 79 -31.14 0.65 5.31
N THR A 80 -31.48 1.60 4.45
CA THR A 80 -32.79 2.29 4.45
C THR A 80 -33.88 1.35 3.95
N ILE A 81 -33.63 0.55 2.92
CA ILE A 81 -34.55 -0.47 2.40
C ILE A 81 -34.77 -1.58 3.44
N ALA A 82 -33.72 -2.08 4.07
CA ALA A 82 -33.82 -3.06 5.15
C ALA A 82 -34.62 -2.55 6.35
N LYS A 83 -34.44 -1.27 6.71
CA LYS A 83 -35.18 -0.60 7.77
C LYS A 83 -36.67 -0.39 7.39
N ALA A 84 -36.93 -0.03 6.15
CA ALA A 84 -38.31 0.09 5.64
C ALA A 84 -39.03 -1.27 5.61
N GLN A 85 -38.34 -2.36 5.24
CA GLN A 85 -38.89 -3.70 5.28
C GLN A 85 -39.13 -4.20 6.71
N SER A 86 -38.26 -3.87 7.68
CA SER A 86 -38.46 -4.25 9.08
C SER A 86 -39.65 -3.51 9.72
N ILE A 87 -39.98 -2.30 9.30
CA ILE A 87 -41.16 -1.54 9.73
C ILE A 87 -42.42 -2.18 9.16
N LEU A 88 -42.39 -2.69 7.94
CA LEU A 88 -43.50 -3.36 7.30
C LEU A 88 -43.80 -4.76 7.86
N THR A 89 -42.81 -5.42 8.46
CA THR A 89 -42.93 -6.77 9.04
C THR A 89 -43.19 -6.81 10.55
N GLY A 90 -43.34 -5.66 11.21
CA GLY A 90 -43.92 -5.56 12.54
C GLY A 90 -43.08 -6.11 13.71
N ASN A 91 -41.76 -6.26 13.57
CA ASN A 91 -40.88 -6.60 14.68
C ASN A 91 -40.20 -5.34 15.24
N SER A 92 -40.87 -4.74 16.21
CA SER A 92 -40.33 -3.65 17.02
C SER A 92 -39.68 -4.24 18.27
N ASP A 93 -38.35 -4.18 18.34
CA ASP A 93 -37.66 -4.15 19.61
C ASP A 93 -36.49 -3.16 19.59
N SER A 94 -36.71 -2.17 20.47
CA SER A 94 -35.74 -1.40 21.27
C SER A 94 -34.85 -0.34 20.60
N ALA A 95 -35.26 0.90 20.85
CA ALA A 95 -34.48 2.04 21.34
C ALA A 95 -33.19 2.44 20.61
N SER A 96 -33.36 3.31 19.65
CA SER A 96 -32.35 4.34 19.36
C SER A 96 -33.09 5.65 19.13
N THR A 97 -32.87 6.63 20.01
CA THR A 97 -33.42 7.98 19.94
C THR A 97 -32.90 8.71 18.72
N VAL A 98 -33.66 8.66 17.65
CA VAL A 98 -33.48 9.52 16.48
C VAL A 98 -34.72 10.40 16.39
N ASN A 99 -34.55 11.73 16.42
CA ASN A 99 -35.62 12.67 16.20
C ASN A 99 -36.23 12.46 14.80
N PRO A 100 -37.53 12.17 14.67
CA PRO A 100 -38.13 11.81 13.39
C PRO A 100 -38.33 12.96 12.39
N LEU A 101 -38.03 14.19 12.77
CA LEU A 101 -38.46 15.38 12.02
C LEU A 101 -37.34 16.07 11.22
N THR A 102 -36.08 15.79 11.40
CA THR A 102 -35.04 16.54 10.71
C THR A 102 -33.95 15.73 10.00
N GLY A 103 -33.92 14.42 10.06
CA GLY A 103 -32.99 13.60 9.22
C GLY A 103 -31.51 14.03 9.18
N LYS A 104 -31.12 15.03 9.93
CA LYS A 104 -29.75 15.54 10.04
C LYS A 104 -29.13 15.00 11.32
N LYS A 105 -28.21 14.08 11.19
CA LYS A 105 -27.26 13.78 12.21
C LYS A 105 -26.37 15.03 12.33
N ASP A 106 -26.53 15.78 13.41
CA ASP A 106 -25.58 16.85 13.74
C ASP A 106 -24.24 16.18 14.07
N THR A 107 -23.43 15.99 13.05
CA THR A 107 -22.02 15.67 13.23
C THR A 107 -21.37 16.93 13.78
N LYS A 108 -21.31 17.03 15.11
CA LYS A 108 -20.40 17.97 15.78
C LYS A 108 -19.02 17.67 15.17
N LYS A 109 -18.49 18.65 14.41
CA LYS A 109 -17.15 18.57 13.84
C LYS A 109 -16.19 18.42 15.02
N ASP A 110 -15.64 17.23 15.19
CA ASP A 110 -14.67 16.96 16.24
C ASP A 110 -13.38 17.71 15.88
N THR A 111 -13.13 18.79 16.60
CA THR A 111 -11.95 19.67 16.40
C THR A 111 -10.71 19.14 17.10
N SER A 112 -10.78 17.98 17.73
CA SER A 112 -9.63 17.29 18.28
C SER A 112 -8.62 16.90 17.16
N GLN A 113 -7.36 16.64 17.53
CA GLN A 113 -6.37 16.14 16.56
C GLN A 113 -6.81 14.82 15.92
N ALA A 114 -7.52 13.97 16.67
CA ALA A 114 -8.08 12.73 16.16
C ALA A 114 -9.16 12.98 15.11
N GLY A 115 -10.08 13.94 15.34
CA GLY A 115 -11.12 14.31 14.38
C GLY A 115 -10.56 14.88 13.08
N LYS A 116 -9.53 15.73 13.18
CA LYS A 116 -8.84 16.27 11.99
C LYS A 116 -8.13 15.18 11.18
N PHE A 117 -7.56 14.19 11.85
CA PHE A 117 -6.90 13.07 11.19
C PHE A 117 -7.90 12.15 10.47
N GLU A 118 -9.06 11.89 11.08
CA GLU A 118 -10.14 11.13 10.42
C GLU A 118 -10.76 11.91 9.25
N GLU A 119 -10.92 13.24 9.37
CA GLU A 119 -11.36 14.10 8.28
C GLU A 119 -10.35 14.03 7.11
N PHE A 120 -9.04 14.14 7.40
CA PHE A 120 -7.99 14.00 6.39
C PHE A 120 -8.03 12.64 5.68
N LYS A 121 -8.21 11.54 6.41
CA LYS A 121 -8.32 10.20 5.82
C LYS A 121 -9.54 10.06 4.91
N ASN A 122 -10.64 10.67 5.27
CA ASN A 122 -11.86 10.65 4.46
C ASN A 122 -11.72 11.48 3.18
N GLU A 123 -11.02 12.61 3.27
CA GLU A 123 -10.77 13.47 2.11
C GLU A 123 -9.65 12.93 1.21
N ASN A 124 -8.66 12.27 1.82
CA ASN A 124 -7.46 11.79 1.13
C ASN A 124 -7.18 10.31 1.42
N PRO A 125 -8.08 9.39 1.02
CA PRO A 125 -7.97 7.98 1.38
C PRO A 125 -6.72 7.31 0.82
N PHE A 126 -6.23 7.73 -0.35
CA PHE A 126 -5.02 7.20 -0.94
C PHE A 126 -3.77 7.68 -0.16
N PHE A 127 -3.72 8.97 0.18
CA PHE A 127 -2.62 9.53 0.98
C PHE A 127 -2.66 9.16 2.45
N ALA A 128 -3.79 8.69 2.96
CA ALA A 128 -3.87 8.11 4.29
C ALA A 128 -3.07 6.81 4.42
N VAL A 129 -2.85 6.10 3.31
CA VAL A 129 -2.12 4.84 3.23
C VAL A 129 -0.73 5.03 2.63
N LEU A 130 -0.61 5.80 1.55
CA LEU A 130 0.65 6.16 0.91
C LEU A 130 1.12 7.52 1.40
N GLN A 131 2.22 7.58 2.11
CA GLN A 131 2.92 8.84 2.40
C GLN A 131 3.77 9.23 1.19
N PRO A 132 3.41 10.28 0.44
CA PRO A 132 4.13 10.65 -0.78
C PRO A 132 5.57 11.07 -0.48
N ALA A 133 6.49 10.72 -1.39
CA ALA A 133 7.89 11.14 -1.32
C ALA A 133 8.05 12.53 -1.96
N VAL A 134 7.62 13.56 -1.23
CA VAL A 134 7.70 14.96 -1.65
C VAL A 134 8.74 15.72 -0.83
N ASP A 135 9.20 16.84 -1.38
CA ASP A 135 10.07 17.80 -0.68
C ASP A 135 9.29 18.76 0.23
N GLU A 136 9.98 19.71 0.83
CA GLU A 136 9.39 20.74 1.70
C GLU A 136 8.35 21.64 0.98
N ASN A 137 8.42 21.69 -0.36
CA ASN A 137 7.48 22.44 -1.21
C ASN A 137 6.33 21.56 -1.73
N ASN A 138 6.15 20.35 -1.20
CA ASN A 138 5.19 19.35 -1.67
C ASN A 138 5.39 18.93 -3.14
N GLN A 139 6.61 19.00 -3.66
CA GLN A 139 6.93 18.55 -5.01
C GLN A 139 7.59 17.19 -5.01
N TYR A 140 7.18 16.33 -5.93
CA TYR A 140 7.79 15.02 -6.10
C TYR A 140 9.24 15.14 -6.54
N GLN A 141 10.10 14.32 -5.95
CA GLN A 141 11.51 14.24 -6.33
C GLN A 141 11.66 13.45 -7.65
N PRO A 142 12.70 13.73 -8.46
CA PRO A 142 13.01 12.96 -9.68
C PRO A 142 13.63 11.59 -9.32
N SER A 143 12.90 10.79 -8.59
CA SER A 143 13.25 9.50 -8.00
C SER A 143 12.21 8.45 -8.41
N PRO A 144 12.57 7.16 -8.50
CA PRO A 144 11.60 6.10 -8.75
C PRO A 144 10.71 5.80 -7.52
N ILE A 145 10.94 6.45 -6.39
CA ILE A 145 10.16 6.26 -5.16
C ILE A 145 9.02 7.27 -5.15
N ILE A 146 7.77 6.77 -5.18
CA ILE A 146 6.59 7.64 -5.11
C ILE A 146 6.13 7.91 -3.68
N GLY A 147 6.54 7.08 -2.73
CA GLY A 147 6.14 7.24 -1.34
C GLY A 147 6.53 6.07 -0.47
N TYR A 148 5.94 6.07 0.72
CA TYR A 148 6.17 5.09 1.78
C TYR A 148 4.83 4.55 2.27
N VAL A 149 4.77 3.24 2.48
CA VAL A 149 3.58 2.55 3.01
C VAL A 149 3.96 1.84 4.30
N SER A 150 3.13 1.99 5.33
CA SER A 150 3.30 1.24 6.58
C SER A 150 3.16 -0.26 6.34
N ALA A 151 3.94 -1.08 7.05
CA ALA A 151 3.83 -2.54 6.96
C ALA A 151 2.42 -3.05 7.28
N LEU A 152 1.65 -2.32 8.08
CA LEU A 152 0.27 -2.65 8.44
C LEU A 152 -0.73 -2.33 7.31
N ASP A 153 -0.37 -1.40 6.43
CA ASP A 153 -1.26 -0.89 5.38
C ASP A 153 -0.92 -1.43 3.98
N THR A 154 0.08 -2.31 3.86
CA THR A 154 0.50 -2.85 2.55
C THR A 154 -0.62 -3.59 1.83
N ALA A 155 -1.41 -4.40 2.56
CA ALA A 155 -2.56 -5.12 1.99
C ALA A 155 -3.61 -4.15 1.45
N LYS A 156 -3.96 -3.13 2.24
CA LYS A 156 -4.93 -2.10 1.89
C LYS A 156 -4.45 -1.24 0.70
N PHE A 157 -3.17 -0.87 0.69
CA PHE A 157 -2.60 -0.15 -0.45
C PHE A 157 -2.64 -1.00 -1.73
N THR A 158 -2.30 -2.29 -1.63
CA THR A 158 -2.38 -3.23 -2.77
C THR A 158 -3.81 -3.39 -3.27
N GLU A 159 -4.80 -3.45 -2.39
CA GLU A 159 -6.21 -3.46 -2.75
C GLU A 159 -6.57 -2.19 -3.53
N TYR A 160 -6.21 -1.02 -3.02
CA TYR A 160 -6.54 0.27 -3.63
C TYR A 160 -5.95 0.44 -5.03
N ILE A 161 -4.70 0.06 -5.25
CA ILE A 161 -4.07 0.19 -6.58
C ILE A 161 -4.61 -0.82 -7.60
N ASN A 162 -5.24 -1.91 -7.14
CA ASN A 162 -5.86 -2.91 -8.02
C ASN A 162 -7.32 -2.56 -8.37
N LEU A 163 -7.92 -1.55 -7.74
CA LEU A 163 -9.22 -1.06 -8.15
C LEU A 163 -9.14 -0.49 -9.57
N SER A 164 -10.13 -0.80 -10.40
CA SER A 164 -10.19 -0.31 -11.79
C SER A 164 -10.15 1.22 -11.88
N GLU A 165 -10.85 1.89 -10.96
CA GLU A 165 -10.94 3.34 -10.88
C GLU A 165 -9.58 3.98 -10.58
N VAL A 166 -8.76 3.34 -9.77
CA VAL A 166 -7.42 3.80 -9.40
C VAL A 166 -6.39 3.36 -10.43
N SER A 167 -6.43 2.11 -10.88
CA SER A 167 -5.45 1.58 -11.83
C SER A 167 -5.49 2.28 -13.19
N ASN A 168 -6.68 2.72 -13.63
CA ASN A 168 -6.87 3.38 -14.92
C ASN A 168 -6.27 4.80 -15.00
N VAL A 169 -5.94 5.43 -13.87
CA VAL A 169 -5.28 6.76 -13.86
C VAL A 169 -3.77 6.68 -14.03
N PHE A 170 -3.21 5.47 -13.88
CA PHE A 170 -1.80 5.21 -14.14
C PHE A 170 -1.57 4.73 -15.58
N PRO A 171 -0.36 4.94 -16.15
CA PRO A 171 0.01 4.31 -17.41
C PRO A 171 -0.14 2.79 -17.33
N LYS A 172 -0.59 2.15 -18.43
CA LYS A 172 -0.88 0.70 -18.46
C LYS A 172 0.33 -0.19 -18.20
N ASP A 173 1.52 0.33 -18.43
CA ASP A 173 2.79 -0.36 -18.23
C ASP A 173 3.40 -0.11 -16.85
N VAL A 174 2.70 0.62 -15.97
CA VAL A 174 3.16 0.84 -14.59
C VAL A 174 3.00 -0.43 -13.76
N ALA A 175 4.02 -0.73 -12.97
CA ALA A 175 3.91 -1.63 -11.83
C ALA A 175 4.53 -0.99 -10.58
N LEU A 176 3.92 -1.25 -9.44
CA LEU A 176 4.37 -0.76 -8.14
C LEU A 176 5.03 -1.92 -7.38
N LEU A 177 6.23 -1.70 -6.88
CA LEU A 177 7.00 -2.67 -6.12
C LEU A 177 7.38 -2.10 -4.75
N TYR A 178 7.36 -2.97 -3.75
CA TYR A 178 7.86 -2.62 -2.42
C TYR A 178 9.35 -2.89 -2.29
N SER A 179 10.03 -2.09 -1.47
CA SER A 179 11.41 -2.39 -1.07
C SER A 179 11.48 -3.71 -0.30
N ALA A 180 12.57 -4.46 -0.50
CA ALA A 180 12.80 -5.71 0.24
C ALA A 180 13.04 -5.47 1.76
N LYS A 181 13.58 -4.30 2.11
CA LYS A 181 13.84 -3.91 3.50
C LYS A 181 12.94 -2.74 3.87
N TYR A 182 12.42 -2.77 5.10
CA TYR A 182 11.68 -1.66 5.68
C TYR A 182 12.63 -0.58 6.23
N LEU A 183 12.11 0.63 6.34
CA LEU A 183 12.75 1.76 7.03
C LEU A 183 12.16 1.88 8.44
N GLY A 184 13.00 2.31 9.38
CA GLY A 184 12.61 2.58 10.76
C GLY A 184 12.57 1.33 11.65
N ASP A 185 12.90 1.54 12.93
CA ASP A 185 12.96 0.45 13.91
C ASP A 185 11.61 0.21 14.59
N LYS A 186 10.90 1.28 14.95
CA LYS A 186 9.62 1.22 15.68
C LYS A 186 8.41 1.14 14.73
N LYS A 187 8.41 1.93 13.66
CA LYS A 187 7.39 1.90 12.60
C LYS A 187 8.05 1.45 11.31
N LYS A 188 7.65 0.29 10.82
CA LYS A 188 8.21 -0.31 9.60
C LYS A 188 7.49 0.27 8.39
N PHE A 189 8.23 0.98 7.53
CA PHE A 189 7.72 1.50 6.27
C PHE A 189 8.44 0.86 5.10
N PHE A 190 7.72 0.53 4.06
CA PHE A 190 8.29 0.10 2.80
C PHE A 190 8.30 1.27 1.81
N LYS A 191 9.39 1.41 1.07
CA LYS A 191 9.43 2.30 -0.09
C LYS A 191 8.60 1.68 -1.20
N VAL A 192 7.83 2.51 -1.90
CA VAL A 192 7.08 2.09 -3.09
C VAL A 192 7.81 2.63 -4.32
N TYR A 193 8.29 1.71 -5.14
CA TYR A 193 8.97 1.99 -6.41
C TYR A 193 7.99 1.86 -7.57
N VAL A 194 8.18 2.69 -8.58
CA VAL A 194 7.41 2.62 -9.82
C VAL A 194 8.32 2.15 -10.94
N ILE A 195 7.96 1.03 -11.52
CA ILE A 195 8.67 0.42 -12.65
C ILE A 195 7.80 0.38 -13.90
N LYS A 196 8.46 0.30 -15.06
CA LYS A 196 7.81 0.02 -16.35
C LYS A 196 7.80 -1.49 -16.56
N LYS A 197 6.61 -2.07 -16.78
CA LYS A 197 6.51 -3.46 -17.23
C LYS A 197 7.09 -3.57 -18.62
N ASN A 198 8.12 -4.40 -18.80
CA ASN A 198 8.62 -4.72 -20.14
C ASN A 198 7.53 -5.53 -20.88
N LYS A 199 7.24 -5.14 -22.12
CA LYS A 199 6.29 -5.87 -22.99
C LYS A 199 6.72 -7.32 -23.30
N ASN A 200 7.94 -7.72 -22.92
CA ASN A 200 8.53 -9.01 -23.23
C ASN A 200 8.60 -9.98 -22.03
N SER A 201 8.04 -9.64 -20.88
CA SER A 201 7.92 -10.56 -19.74
C SER A 201 6.46 -11.06 -19.64
N GLY A 202 6.14 -11.97 -20.54
CA GLY A 202 4.91 -12.73 -20.57
C GLY A 202 5.26 -14.22 -20.64
#